data_4787e37091c069d2ada00e9cbbc03070
#
_entry.id   4787e37091c069d2ada00e9cbbc03070
#
_cell.length_a   1.000
_cell.length_b   1.000
_cell.length_c   1.000
_cell.angle_alpha   90.00
_cell.angle_beta   90.00
_cell.angle_gamma   90.00
#
_symmetry.space_group_name_H-M   'P 1'
#
loop_
_entity.id
_entity.type
_entity.pdbx_description
1 polymer ?
#
loop_
_entity_poly.entity_id
_entity_poly.type
_entity_poly.pdbx_seq_one_letter_code
_entity_poly.pdbx_strand_id
1 'polypeptide(L)' 'MKRSITIAGHATSISLEPAFWVALEEIAGLNNQPIAALIRQIDEARAADTADSYSLSSHIRVYILKHFRDMIPSNNSGG' A
#
# COMPACT_ATOMS: atom_id res chain seq x y z
N MET A 1 -7.18 -8.55 -9.56
CA MET A 1 -5.98 -9.14 -10.13
C MET A 1 -5.06 -9.61 -9.02
N LYS A 2 -4.71 -10.85 -9.06
CA LYS A 2 -3.95 -11.47 -7.98
C LYS A 2 -2.48 -11.62 -8.37
N ARG A 3 -1.60 -11.21 -7.47
CA ARG A 3 -0.16 -11.38 -7.69
C ARG A 3 0.46 -12.08 -6.48
N SER A 4 1.50 -12.85 -6.73
CA SER A 4 2.30 -13.46 -5.69
C SER A 4 3.53 -12.58 -5.45
N ILE A 5 3.66 -12.08 -4.23
CA ILE A 5 4.75 -11.19 -3.84
C ILE A 5 5.54 -11.87 -2.73
N THR A 6 6.87 -11.84 -2.83
CA THR A 6 7.72 -12.39 -1.78
C THR A 6 8.01 -11.29 -0.76
N ILE A 7 7.61 -11.52 0.48
CA ILE A 7 7.80 -10.59 1.58
C ILE A 7 8.52 -11.33 2.69
N ALA A 8 9.70 -10.83 3.08
CA ALA A 8 10.48 -11.41 4.18
C ALA A 8 10.70 -12.92 3.99
N GLY A 9 10.93 -13.36 2.75
CA GLY A 9 11.19 -14.75 2.44
C GLY A 9 9.96 -15.62 2.26
N HIS A 10 8.77 -15.05 2.37
CA HIS A 10 7.52 -15.79 2.21
C HIS A 10 6.73 -15.29 1.01
N ALA A 11 6.23 -16.21 0.21
CA ALA A 11 5.36 -15.84 -0.90
C ALA A 11 3.96 -15.56 -0.35
N THR A 12 3.43 -14.40 -0.70
CA THR A 12 2.12 -13.96 -0.26
C THR A 12 1.26 -13.63 -1.48
N SER A 13 0.06 -14.16 -1.53
CA SER A 13 -0.88 -13.83 -2.60
C SER A 13 -1.68 -12.60 -2.19
N ILE A 14 -1.65 -11.59 -3.05
CA ILE A 14 -2.34 -10.33 -2.81
C ILE A 14 -3.29 -10.07 -3.96
N SER A 15 -4.54 -9.81 -3.64
CA SER A 15 -5.56 -9.54 -4.65
C SER A 15 -5.97 -8.07 -4.56
N LEU A 16 -5.74 -7.36 -5.64
CA LEU A 16 -6.08 -5.94 -5.75
C LEU A 16 -6.67 -5.69 -7.14
N GLU A 17 -7.52 -4.72 -7.22
CA GLU A 17 -8.01 -4.24 -8.50
C GLU A 17 -6.83 -3.70 -9.33
N PRO A 18 -6.86 -3.83 -10.65
CA PRO A 18 -5.74 -3.36 -11.48
C PRO A 18 -5.34 -1.92 -11.23
N ALA A 19 -6.31 -1.03 -10.99
CA ALA A 19 -6.01 0.37 -10.71
C ALA A 19 -5.16 0.54 -9.46
N PHE A 20 -5.38 -0.29 -8.45
CA PHE A 20 -4.57 -0.23 -7.22
C PHE A 20 -3.16 -0.77 -7.47
N TRP A 21 -3.00 -1.77 -8.32
CA TRP A 21 -1.67 -2.25 -8.67
C TRP A 21 -0.86 -1.17 -9.38
N VAL A 22 -1.50 -0.46 -10.31
CA VAL A 22 -0.84 0.65 -11.01
C VAL A 22 -0.45 1.75 -10.04
N ALA A 23 -1.35 2.14 -9.16
CA ALA A 23 -1.07 3.17 -8.17
C ALA A 23 0.08 2.77 -7.25
N LEU A 24 0.10 1.50 -6.83
CA LEU A 24 1.14 1.00 -5.94
C LEU A 24 2.50 1.02 -6.62
N GLU A 25 2.55 0.66 -7.90
CA GLU A 25 3.79 0.72 -8.68
C GLU A 25 4.27 2.15 -8.85
N GLU A 26 3.36 3.09 -9.03
CA GLU A 26 3.72 4.50 -9.13
C GLU A 26 4.34 5.02 -7.83
N ILE A 27 3.75 4.66 -6.70
CA ILE A 27 4.28 5.07 -5.40
C ILE A 27 5.65 4.47 -5.18
N ALA A 28 5.82 3.18 -5.50
CA ALA A 28 7.12 2.52 -5.36
C ALA A 28 8.17 3.20 -6.22
N GLY A 29 7.81 3.57 -7.46
CA GLY A 29 8.70 4.28 -8.34
C GLY A 29 9.12 5.64 -7.80
N LEU A 30 8.19 6.37 -7.20
CA LEU A 30 8.50 7.66 -6.58
C LEU A 30 9.47 7.51 -5.41
N ASN A 31 9.42 6.38 -4.73
CA ASN A 31 10.30 6.11 -3.59
C ASN A 31 11.58 5.38 -4.00
N ASN A 32 11.78 5.17 -5.28
CA ASN A 32 12.95 4.47 -5.80
C ASN A 32 13.13 3.09 -5.19
N GLN A 33 12.04 2.35 -5.05
CA GLN A 33 12.10 1.01 -4.47
C GLN A 33 11.19 0.05 -5.24
N PRO A 34 11.50 -1.25 -5.21
CA PRO A 34 10.60 -2.23 -5.83
C PRO A 34 9.28 -2.31 -5.09
N ILE A 35 8.24 -2.74 -5.81
CA ILE A 35 6.92 -2.85 -5.23
C ILE A 35 6.91 -3.80 -4.02
N ALA A 36 7.72 -4.87 -4.06
CA ALA A 36 7.79 -5.81 -2.95
C ALA A 36 8.29 -5.13 -1.67
N ALA A 37 9.26 -4.22 -1.79
CA ALA A 37 9.77 -3.48 -0.64
C ALA A 37 8.70 -2.58 -0.06
N LEU A 38 7.93 -1.92 -0.91
CA LEU A 38 6.84 -1.06 -0.45
C LEU A 38 5.78 -1.87 0.27
N ILE A 39 5.39 -3.00 -0.29
CA ILE A 39 4.38 -3.87 0.32
C ILE A 39 4.87 -4.40 1.66
N ARG A 40 6.17 -4.72 1.75
CA ARG A 40 6.75 -5.17 3.01
C ARG A 40 6.63 -4.11 4.08
N GLN A 41 6.88 -2.85 3.74
CA GLN A 41 6.74 -1.74 4.68
C GLN A 41 5.30 -1.61 5.17
N ILE A 42 4.34 -1.75 4.26
CA ILE A 42 2.93 -1.68 4.62
C ILE A 42 2.57 -2.84 5.55
N ASP A 43 3.07 -4.04 5.26
CA ASP A 43 2.80 -5.21 6.08
C ASP A 43 3.40 -5.08 7.47
N GLU A 44 4.60 -4.52 7.57
CA GLU A 44 5.24 -4.30 8.85
C GLU A 44 4.45 -3.30 9.71
N ALA A 45 3.94 -2.25 9.08
CA ALA A 45 3.12 -1.27 9.78
C ALA A 45 1.80 -1.91 10.25
N ARG A 46 1.22 -2.79 9.44
CA ARG A 46 0.02 -3.51 9.81
C ARG A 46 0.27 -4.43 11.00
N ALA A 47 1.39 -5.13 10.98
CA ALA A 47 1.71 -6.08 12.03
C ALA A 47 1.94 -5.38 13.37
N ALA A 48 2.36 -4.12 13.34
CA ALA A 48 2.57 -3.33 14.56
C ALA A 48 1.25 -2.89 15.19
N ASP A 49 0.18 -2.88 14.42
CA ASP A 49 -1.15 -2.49 14.91
C ASP A 49 -1.95 -3.75 15.23
N THR A 50 -1.79 -4.23 16.44
CA THR A 50 -2.40 -5.49 16.85
C THR A 50 -3.92 -5.42 17.00
N ALA A 51 -4.47 -4.23 17.05
CA ALA A 51 -5.91 -4.06 17.15
C ALA A 51 -6.61 -4.20 15.80
N ASP A 52 -5.84 -4.18 14.74
CA ASP A 52 -6.39 -4.16 13.38
C ASP A 52 -6.53 -5.57 12.84
N SER A 53 -7.75 -5.91 12.41
CA SER A 53 -8.03 -7.20 11.83
C SER A 53 -8.20 -7.16 10.32
N TYR A 54 -7.89 -6.03 9.69
CA TYR A 54 -8.03 -5.92 8.25
C TYR A 54 -6.97 -6.73 7.51
N SER A 55 -7.32 -7.21 6.34
CA SER A 55 -6.39 -7.94 5.49
C SER A 55 -5.31 -7.03 4.95
N LEU A 56 -4.22 -7.63 4.48
CA LEU A 56 -3.15 -6.87 3.86
C LEU A 56 -3.65 -6.09 2.65
N SER A 57 -4.53 -6.66 1.84
CA SER A 57 -5.10 -5.96 0.69
C SER A 57 -5.82 -4.68 1.12
N SER A 58 -6.59 -4.75 2.20
CA SER A 58 -7.27 -3.57 2.73
C SER A 58 -6.28 -2.52 3.19
N HIS A 59 -5.22 -2.93 3.87
CA HIS A 59 -4.18 -2.00 4.31
C HIS A 59 -3.49 -1.33 3.15
N ILE A 60 -3.24 -2.08 2.08
CA ILE A 60 -2.63 -1.52 0.87
C ILE A 60 -3.54 -0.47 0.25
N ARG A 61 -4.84 -0.75 0.14
CA ARG A 61 -5.79 0.21 -0.41
C ARG A 61 -5.83 1.48 0.42
N VAL A 62 -5.85 1.36 1.73
CA VAL A 62 -5.86 2.51 2.63
C VAL A 62 -4.56 3.30 2.49
N TYR A 63 -3.43 2.61 2.40
CA TYR A 63 -2.14 3.27 2.20
C TYR A 63 -2.14 4.11 0.93
N ILE A 64 -2.62 3.53 -0.17
CA ILE A 64 -2.68 4.22 -1.45
C ILE A 64 -3.58 5.45 -1.35
N LEU A 65 -4.72 5.30 -0.74
CA LEU A 65 -5.66 6.41 -0.57
C LEU A 65 -5.02 7.54 0.22
N LYS A 66 -4.39 7.22 1.34
CA LYS A 66 -3.73 8.24 2.19
C LYS A 66 -2.60 8.92 1.44
N HIS A 67 -1.83 8.16 0.68
CA HIS A 67 -0.72 8.71 -0.08
C HIS A 67 -1.20 9.80 -1.04
N PHE A 68 -2.23 9.50 -1.81
CA PHE A 68 -2.73 10.45 -2.79
C PHE A 68 -3.49 11.60 -2.15
N ARG A 69 -4.16 11.36 -1.06
CA ARG A 69 -4.83 12.44 -0.32
C ARG A 69 -3.82 13.43 0.24
N ASP A 70 -2.69 12.94 0.71
CA ASP A 70 -1.64 13.81 1.25
C ASP A 70 -0.99 14.64 0.16
N MET A 71 -1.08 14.22 -1.09
CA MET A 71 -0.56 14.99 -2.22
C MET A 71 -1.49 16.11 -2.66
N ILE A 72 -2.75 16.06 -2.25
CA ILE A 72 -3.71 17.09 -2.63
C ILE A 72 -3.46 18.32 -1.78
N PRO A 73 -3.28 19.50 -2.40
CA PRO A 73 -3.10 20.72 -1.62
C PRO A 73 -4.25 20.94 -0.67
N SER A 74 -3.95 21.31 0.55
CA SER A 74 -4.97 21.52 1.56
C SER A 74 -5.51 22.94 1.55
N ASN A 75 -5.55 23.53 0.38
CA ASN A 75 -6.05 24.90 0.22
C ASN A 75 -7.52 25.01 0.57
N ASN A 76 -8.21 23.92 0.65
CA ASN A 76 -9.60 23.89 1.06
C ASN A 76 -9.76 23.68 2.56
N SER A 77 -8.67 23.69 3.28
CA SER A 77 -8.70 23.40 4.71
C SER A 77 -9.51 24.44 5.48
N GLY A 78 -9.62 25.61 4.94
CA GLY A 78 -10.45 26.63 5.54
C GLY A 78 -11.92 26.31 5.45
N GLY A 79 -12.23 25.39 4.57
CA GLY A 79 -13.59 24.95 4.44
C GLY A 79 -13.94 23.89 5.44
#